data_f6b422d1756c8624e223fd49bf8e1ff6
#
_entry.id   f6b422d1756c8624e223fd49bf8e1ff6
#
_cell.length_a   1.000
_cell.length_b   1.000
_cell.length_c   1.000
_cell.angle_alpha   90.00
_cell.angle_beta   90.00
_cell.angle_gamma   90.00
#
_symmetry.space_group_name_H-M   'P 1'
#
loop_
_entity.id
_entity.type
_entity.pdbx_description
1 polymer ?
#
loop_
_entity_poly.entity_id
_entity_poly.type
_entity_poly.pdbx_seq_one_letter_code
_entity_poly.pdbx_strand_id
1 'polypeptide(L)'
;MKYDIAAALQALKPGAEWVLRGSEWSGLEWLDKSQTAPSEAEVTAQIKTMDDAEGMRLLRVERDAKLTALDWEVVKAYSNGVAVDAKLKTYMQELRDLPASAKPTTDENGELVGSSITWPTRAS
;
A
#
# COMPACT_ATOMS: atom_id res chain seq x y z
N MET A 1 -2.86 -9.51 -4.93
CA MET A 1 -4.14 -9.64 -5.63
C MET A 1 -4.89 -8.31 -5.55
N LYS A 2 -5.44 -7.88 -6.67
CA LYS A 2 -6.14 -6.60 -6.72
C LYS A 2 -7.54 -6.71 -6.11
N TYR A 3 -8.02 -5.65 -5.49
CA TYR A 3 -9.34 -5.65 -4.88
C TYR A 3 -10.44 -5.61 -5.94
N ASP A 4 -11.56 -6.26 -5.64
CA ASP A 4 -12.71 -6.37 -6.55
C ASP A 4 -13.98 -5.77 -5.92
N ILE A 5 -15.08 -5.87 -6.66
CA ILE A 5 -16.38 -5.36 -6.21
C ILE A 5 -16.80 -6.01 -4.89
N ALA A 6 -16.62 -7.32 -4.75
CA ALA A 6 -17.01 -8.03 -3.54
C ALA A 6 -16.25 -7.51 -2.31
N ALA A 7 -14.94 -7.30 -2.44
CA ALA A 7 -14.13 -6.75 -1.36
C ALA A 7 -14.57 -5.34 -0.98
N ALA A 8 -14.89 -4.51 -1.96
CA ALA A 8 -15.37 -3.15 -1.72
C ALA A 8 -16.73 -3.14 -1.03
N LEU A 9 -17.64 -4.01 -1.42
CA LEU A 9 -18.96 -4.13 -0.79
C LEU A 9 -18.84 -4.54 0.67
N GLN A 10 -17.95 -5.50 0.97
CA GLN A 10 -17.71 -5.93 2.34
C GLN A 10 -17.13 -4.80 3.19
N ALA A 11 -16.28 -3.97 2.62
CA ALA A 11 -15.68 -2.84 3.33
C ALA A 11 -16.68 -1.70 3.54
N LEU A 12 -17.52 -1.39 2.55
CA LEU A 12 -18.50 -0.30 2.63
C LEU A 12 -19.71 -0.66 3.47
N LYS A 13 -20.19 -1.88 3.36
CA LYS A 13 -21.42 -2.34 4.00
C LYS A 13 -21.19 -3.70 4.69
N PRO A 14 -20.44 -3.70 5.81
CA PRO A 14 -20.14 -4.96 6.52
C PRO A 14 -21.41 -5.69 6.95
N GLY A 15 -21.45 -6.99 6.70
CA GLY A 15 -22.58 -7.83 7.10
C GLY A 15 -23.83 -7.70 6.22
N ALA A 16 -23.81 -6.88 5.19
CA ALA A 16 -24.97 -6.73 4.30
C ALA A 16 -25.19 -7.98 3.44
N GLU A 17 -26.44 -8.23 3.10
CA GLU A 17 -26.84 -9.35 2.26
C GLU A 17 -26.92 -8.92 0.79
N TRP A 18 -26.13 -9.57 -0.06
CA TRP A 18 -26.12 -9.31 -1.50
C TRP A 18 -25.58 -10.54 -2.22
N VAL A 19 -25.84 -10.60 -3.52
CA VAL A 19 -25.31 -11.63 -4.42
C VAL A 19 -24.67 -10.93 -5.61
N LEU A 20 -23.45 -11.33 -5.94
CA LEU A 20 -22.76 -10.84 -7.13
C LEU A 20 -22.54 -12.02 -8.08
N ARG A 21 -23.19 -11.94 -9.25
CA ARG A 21 -23.06 -12.95 -10.29
C ARG A 21 -22.03 -12.46 -11.29
N GLY A 22 -20.88 -13.14 -11.33
CA GLY A 22 -19.74 -12.69 -12.13
C GLY A 22 -18.91 -11.64 -11.45
N SER A 23 -18.21 -10.83 -12.24
CA SER A 23 -17.28 -9.83 -11.73
C SER A 23 -17.67 -8.39 -12.04
N GLU A 24 -18.81 -8.19 -12.71
CA GLU A 24 -19.23 -6.87 -13.13
C GLU A 24 -20.37 -6.33 -12.27
N TRP A 25 -20.49 -5.01 -12.23
CA TRP A 25 -21.51 -4.31 -11.46
C TRP A 25 -22.94 -4.76 -11.84
N SER A 26 -23.18 -5.04 -13.11
CA SER A 26 -24.50 -5.46 -13.60
C SER A 26 -24.95 -6.80 -12.99
N GLY A 27 -24.04 -7.59 -12.47
CA GLY A 27 -24.36 -8.87 -11.83
C GLY A 27 -24.75 -8.76 -10.36
N LEU A 28 -24.72 -7.55 -9.78
CA LEU A 28 -25.04 -7.35 -8.38
C LEU A 28 -26.54 -7.35 -8.14
N GLU A 29 -26.97 -8.15 -7.15
CA GLU A 29 -28.34 -8.12 -6.62
C GLU A 29 -28.26 -7.79 -5.14
N TRP A 30 -28.84 -6.65 -4.75
CA TRP A 30 -28.82 -6.21 -3.37
C TRP A 30 -30.05 -6.77 -2.64
N LEU A 31 -29.81 -7.56 -1.61
CA LEU A 31 -30.86 -8.24 -0.85
C LEU A 31 -31.10 -7.64 0.52
N ASP A 32 -30.15 -6.87 1.02
CA ASP A 32 -30.22 -6.34 2.38
C ASP A 32 -31.33 -5.30 2.52
N LYS A 33 -32.10 -5.40 3.58
CA LYS A 33 -33.21 -4.50 3.86
C LYS A 33 -32.87 -3.44 4.90
N SER A 34 -31.78 -3.65 5.65
CA SER A 34 -31.38 -2.73 6.71
C SER A 34 -30.29 -1.76 6.29
N GLN A 35 -29.50 -2.12 5.30
CA GLN A 35 -28.45 -1.26 4.76
C GLN A 35 -28.78 -0.88 3.32
N THR A 36 -28.60 0.39 2.99
CA THR A 36 -28.83 0.89 1.62
C THR A 36 -27.69 0.45 0.71
N ALA A 37 -28.03 0.01 -0.50
CA ALA A 37 -27.02 -0.36 -1.50
C ALA A 37 -26.11 0.82 -1.83
N PRO A 38 -24.79 0.62 -1.91
CA PRO A 38 -23.91 1.67 -2.40
C PRO A 38 -24.07 1.85 -3.91
N SER A 39 -23.71 3.03 -4.40
CA SER A 39 -23.70 3.28 -5.83
C SER A 39 -22.45 2.65 -6.49
N GLU A 40 -22.51 2.48 -7.81
CA GLU A 40 -21.33 2.01 -8.56
C GLU A 40 -20.14 2.95 -8.36
N ALA A 41 -20.39 4.28 -8.34
CA ALA A 41 -19.35 5.27 -8.11
C ALA A 41 -18.71 5.12 -6.73
N GLU A 42 -19.49 4.84 -5.70
CA GLU A 42 -18.98 4.60 -4.35
C GLU A 42 -18.11 3.34 -4.30
N VAL A 43 -18.53 2.28 -4.97
CA VAL A 43 -17.76 1.02 -5.02
C VAL A 43 -16.47 1.21 -5.79
N THR A 44 -16.50 1.91 -6.93
CA THR A 44 -15.30 2.21 -7.72
C THR A 44 -14.30 3.03 -6.91
N ALA A 45 -14.78 4.04 -6.19
CA ALA A 45 -13.94 4.87 -5.32
C ALA A 45 -13.34 4.05 -4.18
N GLN A 46 -14.10 3.13 -3.61
CA GLN A 46 -13.60 2.26 -2.54
C GLN A 46 -12.52 1.30 -3.03
N ILE A 47 -12.69 0.74 -4.22
CA ILE A 47 -11.66 -0.12 -4.83
C ILE A 47 -10.36 0.67 -5.00
N LYS A 48 -10.45 1.89 -5.52
CA LYS A 48 -9.27 2.75 -5.68
C LYS A 48 -8.59 3.04 -4.35
N THR A 49 -9.38 3.37 -3.33
CA THR A 49 -8.85 3.62 -1.98
C THR A 49 -8.10 2.40 -1.43
N MET A 50 -8.67 1.20 -1.62
CA MET A 50 -8.06 -0.04 -1.14
C MET A 50 -6.80 -0.38 -1.94
N ASP A 51 -6.81 -0.19 -3.26
CA ASP A 51 -5.63 -0.41 -4.10
C ASP A 51 -4.51 0.55 -3.75
N ASP A 52 -4.83 1.83 -3.51
CA ASP A 52 -3.84 2.83 -3.12
C ASP A 52 -3.24 2.50 -1.75
N ALA A 53 -4.06 2.06 -0.81
CA ALA A 53 -3.61 1.64 0.52
C ALA A 53 -2.70 0.41 0.43
N GLU A 54 -3.01 -0.53 -0.46
CA GLU A 54 -2.18 -1.72 -0.68
C GLU A 54 -0.83 -1.33 -1.28
N GLY A 55 -0.81 -0.42 -2.26
CA GLY A 55 0.42 0.10 -2.82
C GLY A 55 1.31 0.72 -1.76
N MET A 56 0.73 1.52 -0.86
CA MET A 56 1.47 2.14 0.24
C MET A 56 1.96 1.10 1.25
N ARG A 57 1.14 0.08 1.55
CA ARG A 57 1.55 -1.01 2.43
C ARG A 57 2.77 -1.75 1.89
N LEU A 58 2.74 -2.08 0.60
CA LEU A 58 3.84 -2.78 -0.05
C LEU A 58 5.10 -1.93 -0.12
N LEU A 59 4.95 -0.62 -0.37
CA LEU A 59 6.08 0.31 -0.35
C LEU A 59 6.74 0.31 1.03
N ARG A 60 5.95 0.36 2.09
CA ARG A 60 6.49 0.35 3.46
C ARG A 60 7.20 -0.94 3.81
N VAL A 61 6.68 -2.07 3.35
CA VAL A 61 7.34 -3.38 3.56
C VAL A 61 8.72 -3.38 2.90
N GLU A 62 8.81 -2.92 1.65
CA GLU A 62 10.08 -2.87 0.94
C GLU A 62 11.04 -1.86 1.55
N ARG A 63 10.53 -0.68 1.93
CA ARG A 63 11.31 0.34 2.63
C ARG A 63 11.89 -0.19 3.95
N ASP A 64 11.06 -0.86 4.74
CA ASP A 64 11.48 -1.40 6.04
C ASP A 64 12.55 -2.47 5.87
N ALA A 65 12.46 -3.29 4.82
CA ALA A 65 13.51 -4.25 4.49
C ALA A 65 14.83 -3.57 4.15
N LYS A 66 14.77 -2.45 3.41
CA LYS A 66 15.96 -1.67 3.08
C LYS A 66 16.60 -1.04 4.32
N LEU A 67 15.77 -0.51 5.23
CA LEU A 67 16.26 0.06 6.50
C LEU A 67 16.89 -1.02 7.39
N THR A 68 16.22 -2.16 7.52
CA THR A 68 16.72 -3.27 8.33
C THR A 68 18.07 -3.77 7.82
N ALA A 69 18.26 -3.81 6.50
CA ALA A 69 19.52 -4.22 5.90
C ALA A 69 20.69 -3.30 6.25
N LEU A 70 20.41 -2.07 6.72
CA LEU A 70 21.42 -1.09 7.10
C LEU A 70 21.73 -1.08 8.60
N ASP A 71 20.96 -1.78 9.42
CA ASP A 71 21.11 -1.77 10.87
C ASP A 71 22.51 -2.21 11.32
N TRP A 72 23.10 -3.18 10.63
CA TRP A 72 24.43 -3.65 10.98
C TRP A 72 25.52 -2.56 10.85
N GLU A 73 25.36 -1.64 9.88
CA GLU A 73 26.30 -0.53 9.71
C GLU A 73 26.20 0.46 10.87
N VAL A 74 24.98 0.73 11.34
CA VAL A 74 24.75 1.60 12.49
C VAL A 74 25.33 0.97 13.76
N VAL A 75 25.06 -0.31 13.99
CA VAL A 75 25.57 -1.05 15.15
C VAL A 75 27.10 -1.13 15.11
N LYS A 76 27.66 -1.37 13.95
CA LYS A 76 29.11 -1.43 13.76
C LYS A 76 29.76 -0.10 14.14
N ALA A 77 29.23 1.02 13.67
CA ALA A 77 29.75 2.33 13.99
C ALA A 77 29.69 2.60 15.50
N TYR A 78 28.54 2.31 16.11
CA TYR A 78 28.33 2.47 17.55
C TYR A 78 29.33 1.61 18.35
N SER A 79 29.49 0.34 17.97
CA SER A 79 30.37 -0.57 18.66
C SER A 79 31.84 -0.13 18.62
N ASN A 80 32.24 0.56 17.57
CA ASN A 80 33.61 1.06 17.38
C ASN A 80 33.78 2.51 17.89
N GLY A 81 32.76 3.09 18.52
CA GLY A 81 32.83 4.45 19.01
C GLY A 81 32.96 5.50 17.92
N VAL A 82 32.49 5.19 16.71
CA VAL A 82 32.58 6.04 15.52
C VAL A 82 31.19 6.57 15.19
N ALA A 83 31.10 7.82 14.76
CA ALA A 83 29.83 8.40 14.31
C ALA A 83 29.35 7.65 13.06
N VAL A 84 28.02 7.51 12.94
CA VAL A 84 27.40 6.98 11.73
C VAL A 84 27.68 7.93 10.57
N ASP A 85 28.07 7.37 9.41
CA ASP A 85 28.34 8.16 8.20
C ASP A 85 27.17 9.08 7.86
N ALA A 86 27.45 10.35 7.59
CA ALA A 86 26.44 11.34 7.26
C ALA A 86 25.63 10.97 6.01
N LYS A 87 26.26 10.34 5.02
CA LYS A 87 25.59 9.89 3.80
C LYS A 87 24.61 8.75 4.09
N LEU A 88 24.96 7.86 5.00
CA LEU A 88 24.08 6.81 5.45
C LEU A 88 22.87 7.39 6.20
N LYS A 89 23.11 8.33 7.11
CA LYS A 89 22.02 8.99 7.85
C LYS A 89 21.03 9.68 6.90
N THR A 90 21.54 10.37 5.89
CA THR A 90 20.71 11.04 4.89
C THR A 90 19.87 10.03 4.12
N TYR A 91 20.48 8.96 3.65
CA TYR A 91 19.78 7.92 2.92
C TYR A 91 18.67 7.28 3.76
N MET A 92 18.96 6.94 5.01
CA MET A 92 17.98 6.36 5.91
C MET A 92 16.82 7.31 6.18
N GLN A 93 17.09 8.60 6.32
CA GLN A 93 16.04 9.59 6.53
C GLN A 93 15.17 9.76 5.27
N GLU A 94 15.77 9.75 4.10
CA GLU A 94 15.03 9.78 2.85
C GLU A 94 14.11 8.56 2.70
N LEU A 95 14.57 7.38 3.13
CA LEU A 95 13.71 6.18 3.16
C LEU A 95 12.52 6.35 4.12
N ARG A 96 12.76 6.91 5.30
CA ARG A 96 11.70 7.15 6.28
C ARG A 96 10.67 8.16 5.77
N ASP A 97 11.13 9.17 5.04
CA ASP A 97 10.26 10.25 4.53
C ASP A 97 9.52 9.87 3.24
N LEU A 98 9.96 8.83 2.56
CA LEU A 98 9.42 8.44 1.25
C LEU A 98 7.90 8.26 1.22
N PRO A 99 7.25 7.62 2.20
CA PRO A 99 5.80 7.45 2.16
C PRO A 99 5.02 8.76 2.11
N ALA A 100 5.56 9.86 2.62
CA ALA A 100 4.86 11.14 2.65
C ALA A 100 4.66 11.75 1.25
N SER A 101 5.55 11.43 0.31
CA SER A 101 5.51 12.00 -1.05
C SER A 101 5.25 10.97 -2.15
N ALA A 102 5.46 9.69 -1.86
CA ALA A 102 5.32 8.64 -2.87
C ALA A 102 3.85 8.36 -3.19
N LYS A 103 3.59 8.00 -4.44
CA LYS A 103 2.26 7.60 -4.91
C LYS A 103 2.38 6.22 -5.56
N PRO A 104 2.61 5.17 -4.75
CA PRO A 104 2.82 3.83 -5.27
C PRO A 104 1.53 3.29 -5.89
N THR A 105 1.67 2.56 -6.99
CA THR A 105 0.56 1.89 -7.65
C THR A 105 0.79 0.39 -7.66
N THR A 106 -0.29 -0.36 -7.82
CA THR A 106 -0.25 -1.81 -7.95
C THR A 106 -0.69 -2.20 -9.36
N ASP A 107 -0.19 -3.34 -9.83
CA ASP A 107 -0.58 -3.90 -11.12
C ASP A 107 -1.88 -4.72 -11.00
N GLU A 108 -2.30 -5.35 -12.09
CA GLU A 108 -3.52 -6.17 -12.10
C GLU A 108 -3.46 -7.40 -11.19
N ASN A 109 -2.27 -7.79 -10.75
CA ASN A 109 -2.09 -8.89 -9.79
C ASN A 109 -1.99 -8.39 -8.35
N GLY A 110 -2.08 -7.08 -8.14
CA GLY A 110 -1.94 -6.48 -6.81
C GLY A 110 -0.49 -6.34 -6.37
N GLU A 111 0.46 -6.48 -7.28
CA GLU A 111 1.89 -6.33 -6.97
C GLU A 111 2.33 -4.88 -7.18
N LEU A 112 3.30 -4.44 -6.38
CA LEU A 112 3.81 -3.09 -6.46
C LEU A 112 4.51 -2.83 -7.79
N VAL A 113 4.10 -1.76 -8.48
CA VAL A 113 4.76 -1.33 -9.71
C VAL A 113 6.01 -0.53 -9.35
N GLY A 114 7.18 -1.11 -9.59
CA GLY A 114 8.47 -0.49 -9.22
C GLY A 114 8.69 0.89 -9.82
N SER A 115 8.24 1.10 -11.07
CA SER A 115 8.40 2.38 -11.75
C SER A 115 7.51 3.50 -11.17
N SER A 116 6.54 3.16 -10.33
CA SER A 116 5.69 4.16 -9.66
C SER A 116 6.39 4.81 -8.47
N ILE A 117 7.57 4.31 -8.08
CA ILE A 117 8.30 4.78 -6.92
C ILE A 117 9.70 5.25 -7.35
N THR A 118 10.07 6.45 -6.90
CA THR A 118 11.44 6.93 -7.05
C THR A 118 12.17 6.67 -5.73
N TRP A 119 12.88 5.56 -5.68
CA TRP A 119 13.63 5.20 -4.48
C TRP A 119 14.82 6.12 -4.28
N PRO A 120 15.08 6.57 -3.02
CA PRO A 120 16.30 7.31 -2.71
C PRO A 120 17.54 6.50 -3.08
N THR A 121 18.61 7.19 -3.41
CA THR A 121 19.88 6.56 -3.75
C THR A 121 20.92 6.98 -2.71
N ARG A 122 21.62 6.00 -2.15
CA ARG A 122 22.71 6.28 -1.21
C ARG A 122 23.88 6.93 -1.93
N ALA A 123 24.31 8.08 -1.42
CA ALA A 123 25.49 8.75 -1.96
C ALA A 123 26.74 7.92 -1.68
N SER A 124 27.69 7.91 -2.61
CA SER A 124 28.93 7.17 -2.48
C SER A 124 30.05 8.02 -1.84
#